data_4df40e3571265ee945df0077f2f389c4
#
_entry.id   4df40e3571265ee945df0077f2f389c4
#
_cell.length_a   1.000
_cell.length_b   1.000
_cell.length_c   1.000
_cell.angle_alpha   90.00
_cell.angle_beta   90.00
_cell.angle_gamma   90.00
#
_symmetry.space_group_name_H-M   'P 1'
#
loop_
_entity.id
_entity.type
_entity.pdbx_description
1 polymer ?
#
loop_
_entity_poly.entity_id
_entity_poly.type
_entity_poly.pdbx_seq_one_letter_code
_entity_poly.pdbx_strand_id
1 'polypeptide(L)'
;MLYLSIDQHRKQLTINIRNEQGDVLVRRQVSTQWDKVREFFTDLRRQSQEIGGFMAILEVCGFNDWLITMLREFGCQEIVLVHPTKRATKKTDYRDASALGELLWVNRQRIRETKPVQNLKRVNLPSKTDAENRQLTAVRQRVTSLRTRTLNKIQKILLKHNLQQDCPTKGLQTKKARAWLRELSLDVIDRLELDQLLEQWELWNKQLQTLDEKITERLQEHEAAQVVISMPGVSAYSSLALGSRIGDIKRFPRPGSLANYWGLTPRCRNSGQSTDRLGSISKEGSAQARFILGQLVLHVLKFDEVIRSWYQRIKKRRGSRIARVAVMRRLATIIWHMVKHKETYIVGGTPRHRSQTAAAVGV
;
A
#
# COMPACT_ATOMS: atom_id res chain seq x y z
N MET A 1 -6.87 -3.29 33.92
CA MET A 1 -7.04 -3.00 32.48
C MET A 1 -7.72 -4.17 31.78
N LEU A 2 -8.57 -3.92 30.77
CA LEU A 2 -9.19 -4.97 29.96
C LEU A 2 -8.47 -5.16 28.63
N TYR A 3 -8.46 -6.40 28.13
CA TYR A 3 -7.85 -6.79 26.87
C TYR A 3 -8.92 -7.35 25.95
N LEU A 4 -9.33 -6.53 24.98
CA LEU A 4 -10.39 -6.82 24.04
C LEU A 4 -9.83 -7.43 22.76
N SER A 5 -10.30 -8.59 22.35
CA SER A 5 -10.05 -9.11 21.00
C SER A 5 -11.34 -9.16 20.18
N ILE A 6 -11.21 -8.83 18.91
CA ILE A 6 -12.35 -8.74 17.99
C ILE A 6 -12.01 -9.50 16.70
N ASP A 7 -12.79 -10.53 16.40
CA ASP A 7 -12.86 -11.12 15.08
C ASP A 7 -14.04 -10.46 14.34
N GLN A 8 -13.71 -9.62 13.34
CA GLN A 8 -14.68 -8.75 12.66
C GLN A 8 -15.25 -9.45 11.43
N HIS A 9 -16.56 -9.69 11.45
CA HIS A 9 -17.35 -10.15 10.33
C HIS A 9 -18.31 -9.05 9.83
N ARG A 10 -18.93 -9.30 8.67
CA ARG A 10 -19.82 -8.31 8.03
C ARG A 10 -21.04 -7.94 8.87
N LYS A 11 -21.64 -8.92 9.57
CA LYS A 11 -22.90 -8.73 10.32
C LYS A 11 -22.73 -8.82 11.84
N GLN A 12 -21.55 -9.25 12.30
CA GLN A 12 -21.29 -9.47 13.73
C GLN A 12 -19.82 -9.30 14.06
N LEU A 13 -19.55 -8.99 15.31
CA LEU A 13 -18.23 -9.00 15.94
C LEU A 13 -18.19 -10.16 16.93
N THR A 14 -17.21 -11.04 16.82
CA THR A 14 -16.97 -12.06 17.85
C THR A 14 -15.97 -11.51 18.85
N ILE A 15 -16.40 -11.36 20.08
CA ILE A 15 -15.72 -10.63 21.15
C ILE A 15 -15.16 -11.63 22.17
N ASN A 16 -13.91 -11.39 22.60
CA ASN A 16 -13.33 -11.99 23.79
C ASN A 16 -12.67 -10.88 24.63
N ILE A 17 -13.02 -10.78 25.90
CA ILE A 17 -12.45 -9.81 26.85
C ILE A 17 -11.75 -10.58 27.95
N ARG A 18 -10.49 -10.19 28.25
CA ARG A 18 -9.69 -10.73 29.35
C ARG A 18 -9.36 -9.66 30.39
N ASN A 19 -9.15 -10.10 31.63
CA ASN A 19 -8.65 -9.27 32.72
C ASN A 19 -7.10 -9.21 32.73
N GLU A 20 -6.53 -8.55 33.72
CA GLU A 20 -5.07 -8.43 33.90
C GLU A 20 -4.40 -9.78 34.20
N GLN A 21 -5.12 -10.73 34.80
CA GLN A 21 -4.66 -12.09 35.12
C GLN A 21 -4.70 -13.01 33.89
N GLY A 22 -5.41 -12.61 32.83
CA GLY A 22 -5.57 -13.40 31.61
C GLY A 22 -6.85 -14.22 31.56
N ASP A 23 -7.68 -14.15 32.63
CA ASP A 23 -8.95 -14.84 32.66
C ASP A 23 -9.93 -14.24 31.68
N VAL A 24 -10.72 -15.09 31.05
CA VAL A 24 -11.74 -14.67 30.09
C VAL A 24 -13.00 -14.25 30.83
N LEU A 25 -13.28 -12.94 30.80
CA LEU A 25 -14.48 -12.38 31.45
C LEU A 25 -15.71 -12.48 30.53
N VAL A 26 -15.54 -12.27 29.24
CA VAL A 26 -16.65 -12.22 28.28
C VAL A 26 -16.28 -12.95 26.99
N ARG A 27 -17.19 -13.79 26.50
CA ARG A 27 -17.21 -14.35 25.14
C ARG A 27 -18.61 -14.20 24.58
N ARG A 28 -18.78 -13.32 23.62
CA ARG A 28 -20.09 -13.14 22.95
C ARG A 28 -19.97 -12.65 21.53
N GLN A 29 -21.05 -12.72 20.80
CA GLN A 29 -21.22 -12.05 19.51
C GLN A 29 -22.02 -10.77 19.69
N VAL A 30 -21.64 -9.72 19.00
CA VAL A 30 -22.31 -8.41 18.97
C VAL A 30 -22.69 -8.13 17.53
N SER A 31 -23.95 -7.79 17.27
CA SER A 31 -24.40 -7.37 15.95
C SER A 31 -23.68 -6.10 15.52
N THR A 32 -23.38 -5.94 14.21
CA THR A 32 -22.81 -4.71 13.66
C THR A 32 -23.83 -3.58 13.47
N GLN A 33 -25.08 -3.76 13.91
CA GLN A 33 -26.06 -2.66 13.99
C GLN A 33 -25.56 -1.58 14.95
N TRP A 34 -25.68 -0.31 14.54
CA TRP A 34 -25.07 0.82 15.24
C TRP A 34 -25.49 0.96 16.71
N ASP A 35 -26.76 0.75 17.01
CA ASP A 35 -27.30 0.75 18.38
C ASP A 35 -26.63 -0.32 19.25
N LYS A 36 -26.52 -1.54 18.75
CA LYS A 36 -25.92 -2.68 19.47
C LYS A 36 -24.42 -2.53 19.69
N VAL A 37 -23.72 -2.03 18.68
CA VAL A 37 -22.28 -1.77 18.80
C VAL A 37 -22.02 -0.63 19.79
N ARG A 38 -22.78 0.46 19.73
CA ARG A 38 -22.64 1.58 20.66
C ARG A 38 -22.98 1.18 22.10
N GLU A 39 -24.07 0.45 22.31
CA GLU A 39 -24.43 -0.12 23.61
C GLU A 39 -23.26 -0.92 24.20
N PHE A 40 -22.70 -1.86 23.41
CA PHE A 40 -21.56 -2.67 23.82
C PHE A 40 -20.34 -1.84 24.24
N PHE A 41 -19.93 -0.86 23.41
CA PHE A 41 -18.76 -0.03 23.71
C PHE A 41 -18.99 0.96 24.84
N THR A 42 -20.23 1.42 25.05
CA THR A 42 -20.61 2.23 26.22
C THR A 42 -20.44 1.44 27.51
N ASP A 43 -20.94 0.21 27.54
CA ASP A 43 -20.77 -0.68 28.69
C ASP A 43 -19.31 -1.03 28.95
N LEU A 44 -18.55 -1.34 27.88
CA LEU A 44 -17.11 -1.65 27.99
C LEU A 44 -16.34 -0.44 28.54
N ARG A 45 -16.63 0.77 28.08
CA ARG A 45 -16.01 2.01 28.57
C ARG A 45 -16.27 2.18 30.06
N ARG A 46 -17.55 2.04 30.48
CA ARG A 46 -17.94 2.17 31.89
C ARG A 46 -17.19 1.15 32.77
N GLN A 47 -17.16 -0.14 32.37
CA GLN A 47 -16.48 -1.20 33.13
C GLN A 47 -14.96 -1.02 33.17
N SER A 48 -14.36 -0.45 32.13
CA SER A 48 -12.91 -0.31 32.03
C SER A 48 -12.37 0.95 32.71
N GLN A 49 -13.15 2.00 32.90
CA GLN A 49 -12.70 3.28 33.47
C GLN A 49 -12.05 3.13 34.84
N GLU A 50 -12.66 2.35 35.75
CA GLU A 50 -12.16 2.19 37.11
C GLU A 50 -10.90 1.30 37.21
N ILE A 51 -10.64 0.48 36.18
CA ILE A 51 -9.55 -0.49 36.17
C ILE A 51 -8.44 -0.17 35.19
N GLY A 52 -8.34 1.10 34.77
CA GLY A 52 -7.24 1.60 33.93
C GLY A 52 -7.46 1.50 32.42
N GLY A 53 -8.71 1.41 31.95
CA GLY A 53 -9.06 1.43 30.53
C GLY A 53 -8.97 0.07 29.83
N PHE A 54 -8.94 0.09 28.49
CA PHE A 54 -8.83 -1.13 27.70
C PHE A 54 -7.91 -0.96 26.47
N MET A 55 -7.36 -2.08 26.02
CA MET A 55 -6.61 -2.23 24.75
C MET A 55 -7.37 -3.18 23.83
N ALA A 56 -7.19 -3.04 22.53
CA ALA A 56 -7.86 -3.88 21.56
C ALA A 56 -6.90 -4.50 20.53
N ILE A 57 -7.20 -5.74 20.11
CA ILE A 57 -6.55 -6.44 19.00
C ILE A 57 -7.59 -6.89 17.98
N LEU A 58 -7.29 -6.72 16.69
CA LEU A 58 -8.13 -7.18 15.60
C LEU A 58 -7.29 -7.56 14.37
N GLU A 59 -7.80 -8.46 13.53
CA GLU A 59 -7.16 -8.79 12.26
C GLU A 59 -7.47 -7.74 11.19
N VAL A 60 -6.51 -7.51 10.29
CA VAL A 60 -6.71 -6.65 9.12
C VAL A 60 -7.75 -7.26 8.20
N CYS A 61 -8.83 -6.54 7.96
CA CYS A 61 -9.77 -6.80 6.89
C CYS A 61 -10.07 -5.52 6.09
N GLY A 62 -10.74 -5.64 4.95
CA GLY A 62 -10.98 -4.50 4.06
C GLY A 62 -11.99 -3.46 4.59
N PHE A 63 -12.53 -3.61 5.80
CA PHE A 63 -13.59 -2.78 6.39
C PHE A 63 -13.40 -2.53 7.89
N ASN A 64 -12.13 -2.46 8.36
CA ASN A 64 -11.83 -2.14 9.77
C ASN A 64 -12.07 -0.66 10.14
N ASP A 65 -12.13 0.25 9.17
CA ASP A 65 -12.06 1.70 9.43
C ASP A 65 -13.11 2.21 10.42
N TRP A 66 -14.36 1.79 10.27
CA TRP A 66 -15.44 2.18 11.17
C TRP A 66 -15.22 1.67 12.60
N LEU A 67 -14.71 0.44 12.74
CA LEU A 67 -14.45 -0.17 14.05
C LEU A 67 -13.24 0.48 14.74
N ILE A 68 -12.19 0.80 13.99
CA ILE A 68 -11.03 1.55 14.50
C ILE A 68 -11.45 2.95 14.98
N THR A 69 -12.34 3.62 14.23
CA THR A 69 -12.90 4.91 14.63
C THR A 69 -13.70 4.77 15.93
N MET A 70 -14.56 3.77 16.03
CA MET A 70 -15.35 3.46 17.22
C MET A 70 -14.46 3.19 18.44
N LEU A 71 -13.43 2.32 18.29
CA LEU A 71 -12.48 2.03 19.37
C LEU A 71 -11.81 3.29 19.91
N ARG A 72 -11.43 4.24 19.04
CA ARG A 72 -10.85 5.53 19.44
C ARG A 72 -11.86 6.42 20.14
N GLU A 73 -13.09 6.51 19.64
CA GLU A 73 -14.19 7.29 20.22
C GLU A 73 -14.49 6.83 21.66
N PHE A 74 -14.44 5.53 21.92
CA PHE A 74 -14.71 4.96 23.23
C PHE A 74 -13.48 4.82 24.14
N GLY A 75 -12.34 5.42 23.76
CA GLY A 75 -11.19 5.57 24.63
C GLY A 75 -10.28 4.32 24.70
N CYS A 76 -10.25 3.50 23.64
CA CYS A 76 -9.25 2.43 23.52
C CYS A 76 -7.84 3.03 23.56
N GLN A 77 -7.03 2.62 24.54
CA GLN A 77 -5.69 3.18 24.72
C GLN A 77 -4.70 2.75 23.64
N GLU A 78 -4.81 1.51 23.17
CA GLU A 78 -3.95 0.97 22.13
C GLU A 78 -4.74 0.01 21.22
N ILE A 79 -4.64 0.23 19.92
CA ILE A 79 -5.26 -0.62 18.90
C ILE A 79 -4.16 -1.41 18.20
N VAL A 80 -4.17 -2.71 18.37
CA VAL A 80 -3.21 -3.63 17.76
C VAL A 80 -3.85 -4.29 16.55
N LEU A 81 -3.45 -3.86 15.35
CA LEU A 81 -3.90 -4.46 14.11
C LEU A 81 -2.88 -5.50 13.64
N VAL A 82 -3.32 -6.70 13.32
CA VAL A 82 -2.44 -7.81 12.95
C VAL A 82 -2.80 -8.42 11.61
N HIS A 83 -1.80 -8.97 10.91
CA HIS A 83 -2.07 -9.80 9.75
C HIS A 83 -2.66 -11.15 10.16
N PRO A 84 -3.63 -11.69 9.39
CA PRO A 84 -4.14 -13.02 9.61
C PRO A 84 -3.00 -14.04 9.66
N THR A 85 -2.94 -14.83 10.71
CA THR A 85 -1.99 -15.93 10.83
C THR A 85 -2.48 -17.15 10.05
N LYS A 86 -1.58 -18.02 9.59
CA LYS A 86 -1.97 -19.30 8.98
C LYS A 86 -2.76 -20.13 10.00
N ARG A 87 -3.98 -20.51 9.65
CA ARG A 87 -4.97 -21.09 10.56
C ARG A 87 -4.80 -22.59 10.72
N ALA A 88 -5.15 -23.06 11.91
CA ALA A 88 -5.33 -24.49 12.20
C ALA A 88 -6.51 -25.07 11.39
N THR A 89 -6.55 -26.38 11.21
CA THR A 89 -7.52 -27.12 10.38
C THR A 89 -8.98 -27.01 10.85
N LYS A 90 -9.24 -26.70 12.12
CA LYS A 90 -10.60 -26.47 12.66
C LYS A 90 -10.81 -25.01 13.01
N LYS A 91 -11.59 -24.32 12.19
CA LYS A 91 -11.92 -22.90 12.32
C LYS A 91 -13.27 -22.70 13.01
N THR A 92 -13.28 -21.87 14.08
CA THR A 92 -14.49 -21.26 14.63
C THR A 92 -14.18 -19.84 15.07
N ASP A 93 -15.12 -18.91 14.85
CA ASP A 93 -14.94 -17.49 15.17
C ASP A 93 -14.55 -17.26 16.64
N TYR A 94 -15.12 -18.04 17.55
CA TYR A 94 -14.77 -17.98 19.00
C TYR A 94 -13.32 -18.38 19.30
N ARG A 95 -12.78 -19.37 18.57
CA ARG A 95 -11.36 -19.76 18.72
C ARG A 95 -10.44 -18.72 18.15
N ASP A 96 -10.80 -18.12 17.00
CA ASP A 96 -10.02 -17.07 16.36
C ASP A 96 -9.96 -15.83 17.26
N ALA A 97 -11.11 -15.36 17.81
CA ALA A 97 -11.14 -14.27 18.78
C ALA A 97 -10.38 -14.59 20.07
N SER A 98 -10.48 -15.82 20.59
CA SER A 98 -9.75 -16.23 21.80
C SER A 98 -8.24 -16.27 21.58
N ALA A 99 -7.77 -16.76 20.43
CA ALA A 99 -6.36 -16.78 20.06
C ALA A 99 -5.78 -15.35 19.92
N LEU A 100 -6.54 -14.44 19.32
CA LEU A 100 -6.17 -13.01 19.27
C LEU A 100 -6.08 -12.42 20.68
N GLY A 101 -7.03 -12.73 21.58
CA GLY A 101 -7.03 -12.27 22.96
C GLY A 101 -5.81 -12.77 23.74
N GLU A 102 -5.41 -14.03 23.53
CA GLU A 102 -4.19 -14.58 24.09
C GLU A 102 -2.94 -13.84 23.59
N LEU A 103 -2.84 -13.62 22.28
CA LEU A 103 -1.71 -12.88 21.70
C LEU A 103 -1.61 -11.45 22.24
N LEU A 104 -2.74 -10.77 22.46
CA LEU A 104 -2.75 -9.43 23.05
C LEU A 104 -2.26 -9.48 24.50
N TRP A 105 -2.83 -10.39 25.30
CA TRP A 105 -2.53 -10.48 26.72
C TRP A 105 -1.07 -10.87 26.97
N VAL A 106 -0.54 -11.88 26.29
CA VAL A 106 0.87 -12.30 26.41
C VAL A 106 1.83 -11.16 26.05
N ASN A 107 1.50 -10.34 25.07
CA ASN A 107 2.35 -9.25 24.62
C ASN A 107 2.02 -7.90 25.27
N ARG A 108 1.06 -7.80 26.19
CA ARG A 108 0.51 -6.54 26.73
C ARG A 108 1.57 -5.58 27.25
N GLN A 109 2.50 -6.09 28.04
CA GLN A 109 3.56 -5.26 28.61
C GLN A 109 4.52 -4.75 27.52
N ARG A 110 4.92 -5.61 26.57
CA ARG A 110 5.79 -5.22 25.44
C ARG A 110 5.11 -4.19 24.55
N ILE A 111 3.79 -4.29 24.33
CA ILE A 111 3.01 -3.34 23.56
C ILE A 111 2.99 -1.98 24.24
N ARG A 112 2.74 -1.92 25.56
CA ARG A 112 2.78 -0.68 26.36
C ARG A 112 4.14 -0.01 26.33
N GLU A 113 5.21 -0.80 26.38
CA GLU A 113 6.60 -0.33 26.38
C GLU A 113 7.15 -0.10 24.94
N THR A 114 6.31 -0.20 23.90
CA THR A 114 6.71 -0.10 22.49
C THR A 114 7.87 -1.03 22.09
N LYS A 115 8.04 -2.13 22.81
CA LYS A 115 9.06 -3.13 22.55
C LYS A 115 8.64 -4.12 21.45
N PRO A 116 9.59 -4.79 20.79
CA PRO A 116 9.27 -5.84 19.81
C PRO A 116 8.41 -6.95 20.43
N VAL A 117 7.33 -7.31 19.75
CA VAL A 117 6.37 -8.34 20.16
C VAL A 117 6.70 -9.70 19.54
N GLN A 118 6.36 -10.78 20.23
CA GLN A 118 6.62 -12.15 19.77
C GLN A 118 5.37 -12.71 19.05
N ASN A 119 5.60 -13.44 17.97
CA ASN A 119 4.57 -14.13 17.17
C ASN A 119 3.44 -13.23 16.65
N LEU A 120 3.63 -11.92 16.64
CA LEU A 120 2.62 -10.93 16.28
C LEU A 120 3.12 -10.06 15.12
N LYS A 121 2.54 -10.22 13.93
CA LYS A 121 2.83 -9.38 12.76
C LYS A 121 1.95 -8.12 12.80
N ARG A 122 2.36 -7.15 13.62
CA ARG A 122 1.64 -5.88 13.78
C ARG A 122 1.62 -5.10 12.47
N VAL A 123 0.45 -4.61 12.10
CA VAL A 123 0.24 -3.68 10.98
C VAL A 123 0.20 -2.27 11.52
N ASN A 124 0.97 -1.39 10.91
CA ASN A 124 0.97 0.01 11.29
C ASN A 124 -0.30 0.69 10.76
N LEU A 125 -1.07 1.29 11.65
CA LEU A 125 -2.19 2.14 11.31
C LEU A 125 -1.67 3.45 10.69
N PRO A 126 -2.10 3.81 9.48
CA PRO A 126 -1.75 5.11 8.90
C PRO A 126 -2.42 6.23 9.68
N SER A 127 -1.88 7.45 9.58
CA SER A 127 -2.62 8.64 9.95
C SER A 127 -3.91 8.76 9.11
N LYS A 128 -4.90 9.53 9.57
CA LYS A 128 -6.12 9.77 8.80
C LYS A 128 -5.79 10.36 7.42
N THR A 129 -4.91 11.35 7.38
CA THR A 129 -4.45 11.98 6.14
C THR A 129 -3.77 10.99 5.20
N ASP A 130 -2.86 10.14 5.72
CA ASP A 130 -2.23 9.10 4.90
C ASP A 130 -3.22 8.06 4.38
N ALA A 131 -4.22 7.67 5.19
CA ALA A 131 -5.26 6.74 4.76
C ALA A 131 -6.08 7.33 3.61
N GLU A 132 -6.51 8.59 3.72
CA GLU A 132 -7.22 9.33 2.67
C GLU A 132 -6.36 9.45 1.39
N ASN A 133 -5.08 9.80 1.52
CA ASN A 133 -4.16 9.92 0.39
C ASN A 133 -3.88 8.57 -0.30
N ARG A 134 -3.80 7.48 0.48
CA ARG A 134 -3.74 6.11 -0.06
C ARG A 134 -4.98 5.75 -0.86
N GLN A 135 -6.16 6.10 -0.33
CA GLN A 135 -7.44 5.89 -1.01
C GLN A 135 -7.53 6.71 -2.29
N LEU A 136 -7.22 8.02 -2.24
CA LEU A 136 -7.21 8.92 -3.39
C LEU A 136 -6.31 8.37 -4.53
N THR A 137 -5.08 8.00 -4.19
CA THR A 137 -4.13 7.43 -5.17
C THR A 137 -4.56 6.06 -5.70
N ALA A 138 -5.24 5.24 -4.90
CA ALA A 138 -5.79 3.96 -5.34
C ALA A 138 -6.99 4.14 -6.29
N VAL A 139 -7.88 5.10 -6.02
CA VAL A 139 -8.99 5.47 -6.93
C VAL A 139 -8.42 5.94 -8.26
N ARG A 140 -7.45 6.84 -8.24
CA ARG A 140 -6.80 7.34 -9.47
C ARG A 140 -6.19 6.21 -10.30
N GLN A 141 -5.50 5.25 -9.68
CA GLN A 141 -4.95 4.08 -10.38
C GLN A 141 -6.05 3.21 -10.99
N ARG A 142 -7.17 3.02 -10.28
CA ARG A 142 -8.33 2.26 -10.78
C ARG A 142 -8.92 2.92 -12.03
N VAL A 143 -9.16 4.23 -11.99
CA VAL A 143 -9.70 4.97 -13.14
C VAL A 143 -8.73 4.91 -14.34
N THR A 144 -7.41 5.02 -14.10
CA THR A 144 -6.40 4.81 -15.15
C THR A 144 -6.50 3.43 -15.79
N SER A 145 -6.71 2.40 -14.98
CA SER A 145 -6.87 1.02 -15.49
C SER A 145 -8.15 0.86 -16.30
N LEU A 146 -9.26 1.49 -15.88
CA LEU A 146 -10.52 1.51 -16.64
C LEU A 146 -10.33 2.21 -17.97
N ARG A 147 -9.72 3.39 -17.99
CA ARG A 147 -9.39 4.12 -19.23
C ARG A 147 -8.55 3.28 -20.19
N THR A 148 -7.54 2.60 -19.69
CA THR A 148 -6.68 1.74 -20.52
C THR A 148 -7.46 0.56 -21.10
N ARG A 149 -8.35 -0.07 -20.31
CA ARG A 149 -9.22 -1.15 -20.79
C ARG A 149 -10.18 -0.68 -21.88
N THR A 150 -10.75 0.52 -21.71
CA THR A 150 -11.62 1.14 -22.75
C THR A 150 -10.85 1.37 -24.04
N LEU A 151 -9.64 1.96 -23.99
CA LEU A 151 -8.80 2.14 -25.17
C LEU A 151 -8.43 0.81 -25.85
N ASN A 152 -8.13 -0.23 -25.08
CA ASN A 152 -7.83 -1.55 -25.65
C ASN A 152 -9.07 -2.18 -26.36
N LYS A 153 -10.28 -1.91 -25.87
CA LYS A 153 -11.49 -2.32 -26.57
C LYS A 153 -11.68 -1.57 -27.88
N ILE A 154 -11.47 -0.24 -27.89
CA ILE A 154 -11.50 0.55 -29.14
C ILE A 154 -10.47 0.00 -30.14
N GLN A 155 -9.24 -0.29 -29.71
CA GLN A 155 -8.23 -0.91 -30.57
C GLN A 155 -8.68 -2.27 -31.15
N LYS A 156 -9.43 -3.06 -30.40
CA LYS A 156 -9.98 -4.34 -30.91
C LYS A 156 -11.02 -4.13 -32.02
N ILE A 157 -11.88 -3.12 -31.91
CA ILE A 157 -12.82 -2.76 -32.98
C ILE A 157 -12.05 -2.37 -34.24
N LEU A 158 -11.03 -1.50 -34.10
CA LEU A 158 -10.19 -1.10 -35.23
C LEU A 158 -9.47 -2.28 -35.88
N LEU A 159 -8.98 -3.23 -35.08
CA LEU A 159 -8.37 -4.47 -35.56
C LEU A 159 -9.37 -5.33 -36.34
N LYS A 160 -10.59 -5.49 -35.83
CA LYS A 160 -11.65 -6.25 -36.46
C LYS A 160 -11.93 -5.78 -37.89
N HIS A 161 -11.90 -4.46 -38.12
CA HIS A 161 -12.16 -3.82 -39.40
C HIS A 161 -10.90 -3.44 -40.19
N ASN A 162 -9.70 -3.82 -39.72
CA ASN A 162 -8.40 -3.48 -40.34
C ASN A 162 -8.16 -1.97 -40.52
N LEU A 163 -8.67 -1.14 -39.60
CA LEU A 163 -8.62 0.33 -39.67
C LEU A 163 -7.47 0.96 -38.86
N GLN A 164 -6.59 0.17 -38.23
CA GLN A 164 -5.52 0.69 -37.37
C GLN A 164 -4.53 1.59 -38.14
N GLN A 165 -4.23 1.23 -39.36
CA GLN A 165 -3.28 1.94 -40.21
C GLN A 165 -3.81 3.31 -40.71
N ASP A 166 -5.14 3.48 -40.73
CA ASP A 166 -5.80 4.71 -41.18
C ASP A 166 -5.88 5.75 -40.03
N CYS A 167 -5.45 5.39 -38.83
CA CYS A 167 -5.44 6.32 -37.71
C CYS A 167 -4.50 7.52 -38.00
N PRO A 168 -5.00 8.77 -37.94
CA PRO A 168 -4.24 9.96 -38.31
C PRO A 168 -3.07 10.27 -37.37
N THR A 169 -2.92 9.53 -36.27
CA THR A 169 -1.87 9.72 -35.27
C THR A 169 -1.41 8.38 -34.68
N LYS A 170 -0.18 8.34 -34.14
CA LYS A 170 0.39 7.13 -33.50
C LYS A 170 -0.43 6.59 -32.32
N GLY A 171 -1.32 7.40 -31.74
CA GLY A 171 -2.11 7.00 -30.59
C GLY A 171 -3.52 7.59 -30.61
N LEU A 172 -4.48 6.83 -30.10
CA LEU A 172 -5.90 7.18 -30.08
C LEU A 172 -6.25 8.37 -29.16
N GLN A 173 -5.30 8.85 -28.36
CA GLN A 173 -5.56 9.85 -27.32
C GLN A 173 -5.61 11.31 -27.84
N THR A 174 -5.23 11.57 -29.10
CA THR A 174 -5.21 12.91 -29.66
C THR A 174 -6.60 13.39 -30.08
N LYS A 175 -6.79 14.71 -30.17
CA LYS A 175 -8.06 15.29 -30.67
C LYS A 175 -8.38 14.82 -32.10
N LYS A 176 -7.34 14.74 -32.99
CA LYS A 176 -7.51 14.24 -34.35
C LYS A 176 -7.99 12.79 -34.42
N ALA A 177 -7.37 11.90 -33.61
CA ALA A 177 -7.81 10.50 -33.56
C ALA A 177 -9.24 10.35 -33.05
N ARG A 178 -9.63 11.18 -32.06
CA ARG A 178 -11.01 11.16 -31.54
C ARG A 178 -12.05 11.62 -32.57
N ALA A 179 -11.75 12.68 -33.33
CA ALA A 179 -12.62 13.13 -34.40
C ALA A 179 -12.78 12.03 -35.45
N TRP A 180 -11.66 11.47 -35.91
CA TRP A 180 -11.64 10.36 -36.85
C TRP A 180 -12.44 9.15 -36.37
N LEU A 181 -12.30 8.71 -35.08
CA LEU A 181 -13.07 7.61 -34.50
C LEU A 181 -14.59 7.86 -34.55
N ARG A 182 -15.04 9.10 -34.42
CA ARG A 182 -16.47 9.45 -34.52
C ARG A 182 -17.03 9.40 -35.93
N GLU A 183 -16.17 9.59 -36.94
CA GLU A 183 -16.54 9.61 -38.35
C GLU A 183 -16.41 8.25 -39.04
N LEU A 184 -15.87 7.23 -38.35
CA LEU A 184 -15.71 5.88 -38.90
C LEU A 184 -17.06 5.29 -39.33
N SER A 185 -17.13 4.78 -40.55
CA SER A 185 -18.23 3.96 -41.04
C SER A 185 -18.01 2.53 -40.56
N LEU A 186 -18.89 2.05 -39.70
CA LEU A 186 -18.86 0.71 -39.11
C LEU A 186 -20.26 0.08 -39.16
N ASP A 187 -20.32 -1.25 -39.01
CA ASP A 187 -21.57 -1.95 -38.82
C ASP A 187 -22.32 -1.41 -37.59
N VAL A 188 -23.65 -1.45 -37.62
CA VAL A 188 -24.53 -0.82 -36.62
C VAL A 188 -24.12 -1.12 -35.17
N ILE A 189 -23.82 -2.38 -34.87
CA ILE A 189 -23.48 -2.80 -33.50
C ILE A 189 -22.08 -2.33 -33.11
N ASP A 190 -21.08 -2.43 -34.00
CA ASP A 190 -19.72 -1.98 -33.75
C ASP A 190 -19.67 -0.44 -33.59
N ARG A 191 -20.49 0.30 -34.35
CA ARG A 191 -20.67 1.74 -34.20
C ARG A 191 -21.24 2.08 -32.83
N LEU A 192 -22.31 1.39 -32.42
CA LEU A 192 -22.92 1.57 -31.10
C LEU A 192 -21.90 1.27 -29.97
N GLU A 193 -21.13 0.17 -30.08
CA GLU A 193 -20.11 -0.16 -29.07
C GLU A 193 -19.02 0.91 -29.04
N LEU A 194 -18.55 1.38 -30.20
CA LEU A 194 -17.52 2.42 -30.29
C LEU A 194 -17.98 3.72 -29.66
N ASP A 195 -19.22 4.16 -29.89
CA ASP A 195 -19.77 5.38 -29.32
C ASP A 195 -19.83 5.30 -27.79
N GLN A 196 -20.32 4.19 -27.23
CA GLN A 196 -20.34 3.96 -25.79
C GLN A 196 -18.92 3.94 -25.18
N LEU A 197 -17.94 3.36 -25.89
CA LEU A 197 -16.55 3.35 -25.43
C LEU A 197 -15.91 4.74 -25.46
N LEU A 198 -16.24 5.57 -26.44
CA LEU A 198 -15.78 6.95 -26.52
C LEU A 198 -16.35 7.80 -25.37
N GLU A 199 -17.65 7.67 -25.06
CA GLU A 199 -18.26 8.31 -23.91
C GLU A 199 -17.61 7.88 -22.58
N GLN A 200 -17.41 6.58 -22.38
CA GLN A 200 -16.71 6.06 -21.21
C GLN A 200 -15.30 6.64 -21.11
N TRP A 201 -14.57 6.69 -22.22
CA TRP A 201 -13.21 7.22 -22.22
C TRP A 201 -13.16 8.70 -21.87
N GLU A 202 -14.09 9.51 -22.34
CA GLU A 202 -14.22 10.93 -21.99
C GLU A 202 -14.56 11.08 -20.47
N LEU A 203 -15.46 10.26 -19.95
CA LEU A 203 -15.78 10.22 -18.53
C LEU A 203 -14.53 9.91 -17.68
N TRP A 204 -13.76 8.89 -18.08
CA TRP A 204 -12.53 8.54 -17.34
C TRP A 204 -11.48 9.66 -17.40
N ASN A 205 -11.34 10.37 -18.51
CA ASN A 205 -10.43 11.52 -18.61
C ASN A 205 -10.87 12.66 -17.68
N LYS A 206 -12.15 13.00 -17.65
CA LYS A 206 -12.70 14.01 -16.72
C LYS A 206 -12.45 13.62 -15.26
N GLN A 207 -12.73 12.37 -14.89
CA GLN A 207 -12.47 11.90 -13.53
C GLN A 207 -10.99 11.91 -13.17
N LEU A 208 -10.10 11.53 -14.10
CA LEU A 208 -8.65 11.61 -13.89
C LEU A 208 -8.19 13.03 -13.65
N GLN A 209 -8.72 14.00 -14.38
CA GLN A 209 -8.39 15.40 -14.19
C GLN A 209 -8.74 15.88 -12.78
N THR A 210 -9.98 15.64 -12.32
CA THR A 210 -10.42 15.99 -10.95
C THR A 210 -9.55 15.32 -9.87
N LEU A 211 -9.20 14.04 -10.10
CA LEU A 211 -8.34 13.32 -9.16
C LEU A 211 -6.90 13.86 -9.14
N ASP A 212 -6.34 14.22 -10.31
CA ASP A 212 -5.00 14.76 -10.41
C ASP A 212 -4.90 16.19 -9.82
N GLU A 213 -5.95 17.01 -9.95
CA GLU A 213 -6.08 18.31 -9.27
C GLU A 213 -6.05 18.12 -7.73
N LYS A 214 -6.87 17.19 -7.21
CA LYS A 214 -6.89 16.89 -5.77
C LYS A 214 -5.58 16.29 -5.25
N ILE A 215 -4.92 15.47 -6.06
CA ILE A 215 -3.58 14.92 -5.74
C ILE A 215 -2.55 16.03 -5.64
N THR A 216 -2.61 17.02 -6.54
CA THR A 216 -1.68 18.15 -6.56
C THR A 216 -1.86 19.04 -5.33
N GLU A 217 -3.11 19.29 -4.92
CA GLU A 217 -3.43 20.00 -3.68
C GLU A 217 -2.85 19.27 -2.46
N ARG A 218 -3.17 17.98 -2.32
CA ARG A 218 -2.71 17.13 -1.20
C ARG A 218 -1.19 16.96 -1.15
N LEU A 219 -0.50 17.04 -2.29
CA LEU A 219 0.95 16.99 -2.36
C LEU A 219 1.60 18.16 -1.63
N GLN A 220 1.02 19.37 -1.74
CA GLN A 220 1.56 20.58 -1.11
C GLN A 220 1.57 20.51 0.42
N GLU A 221 0.68 19.71 1.00
CA GLU A 221 0.54 19.53 2.44
C GLU A 221 1.32 18.31 2.96
N HIS A 222 1.89 17.48 2.08
CA HIS A 222 2.48 16.19 2.46
C HIS A 222 4.01 16.20 2.36
N GLU A 223 4.70 16.45 3.48
CA GLU A 223 6.15 16.64 3.56
C GLU A 223 6.96 15.54 2.83
N ALA A 224 6.70 14.27 3.12
CA ALA A 224 7.43 13.17 2.47
C ALA A 224 7.22 13.14 0.95
N ALA A 225 6.03 13.53 0.47
CA ALA A 225 5.76 13.58 -0.95
C ALA A 225 6.46 14.77 -1.62
N GLN A 226 6.53 15.93 -0.97
CA GLN A 226 7.28 17.09 -1.47
C GLN A 226 8.77 16.79 -1.67
N VAL A 227 9.33 15.96 -0.82
CA VAL A 227 10.73 15.51 -0.98
C VAL A 227 10.86 14.54 -2.16
N VAL A 228 9.98 13.54 -2.24
CA VAL A 228 10.05 12.46 -3.26
C VAL A 228 9.83 12.99 -4.68
N ILE A 229 9.06 14.07 -4.87
CA ILE A 229 8.80 14.64 -6.20
C ILE A 229 10.06 15.17 -6.90
N SER A 230 11.13 15.47 -6.15
CA SER A 230 12.41 15.92 -6.71
C SER A 230 13.13 14.84 -7.53
N MET A 231 12.70 13.57 -7.46
CA MET A 231 13.31 12.48 -8.23
C MET A 231 12.91 12.55 -9.72
N PRO A 232 13.84 12.22 -10.64
CA PRO A 232 13.56 12.23 -12.07
C PRO A 232 12.38 11.32 -12.46
N GLY A 233 11.39 11.88 -13.14
CA GLY A 233 10.21 11.16 -13.63
C GLY A 233 9.14 10.85 -12.59
N VAL A 234 9.26 11.38 -11.38
CA VAL A 234 8.20 11.29 -10.38
C VAL A 234 7.14 12.35 -10.65
N SER A 235 5.89 11.91 -10.80
CA SER A 235 4.71 12.78 -10.88
C SER A 235 4.12 13.05 -9.50
N ALA A 236 3.25 14.05 -9.36
CA ALA A 236 2.48 14.33 -8.14
C ALA A 236 1.78 13.07 -7.63
N TYR A 237 1.14 12.29 -8.52
CA TYR A 237 0.51 11.00 -8.19
C TYR A 237 1.51 10.02 -7.58
N SER A 238 2.66 9.81 -8.24
CA SER A 238 3.66 8.84 -7.77
C SER A 238 4.26 9.26 -6.42
N SER A 239 4.50 10.55 -6.27
CA SER A 239 5.05 11.13 -5.05
C SER A 239 4.10 10.98 -3.86
N LEU A 240 2.85 11.41 -4.00
CA LEU A 240 1.83 11.29 -2.95
C LEU A 240 1.54 9.82 -2.61
N ALA A 241 1.50 8.95 -3.64
CA ALA A 241 1.28 7.52 -3.44
C ALA A 241 2.42 6.84 -2.66
N LEU A 242 3.67 7.20 -2.90
CA LEU A 242 4.81 6.68 -2.13
C LEU A 242 4.87 7.31 -0.74
N GLY A 243 4.75 8.63 -0.63
CA GLY A 243 4.80 9.38 0.63
C GLY A 243 3.77 8.90 1.64
N SER A 244 2.50 8.80 1.24
CA SER A 244 1.42 8.30 2.12
C SER A 244 1.61 6.85 2.58
N ARG A 245 2.34 6.02 1.81
CA ARG A 245 2.67 4.65 2.20
C ARG A 245 3.89 4.55 3.09
N ILE A 246 4.77 5.56 3.07
CA ILE A 246 5.83 5.71 4.04
C ILE A 246 5.22 6.10 5.39
N GLY A 247 4.34 7.12 5.43
CA GLY A 247 3.86 7.69 6.68
C GLY A 247 5.00 8.25 7.52
N ASP A 248 5.01 7.97 8.82
CA ASP A 248 6.14 8.36 9.67
C ASP A 248 7.41 7.56 9.32
N ILE A 249 8.43 8.25 8.82
CA ILE A 249 9.72 7.66 8.45
C ILE A 249 10.48 7.10 9.66
N LYS A 250 10.21 7.58 10.87
CA LYS A 250 10.88 7.14 12.10
C LYS A 250 10.63 5.66 12.38
N ARG A 251 9.52 5.09 11.92
CA ARG A 251 9.22 3.66 12.04
C ARG A 251 10.15 2.75 11.25
N PHE A 252 10.97 3.30 10.36
CA PHE A 252 11.96 2.57 9.58
C PHE A 252 13.36 2.91 10.08
N PRO A 253 13.94 2.12 11.02
CA PRO A 253 15.22 2.45 11.65
C PRO A 253 16.39 2.43 10.66
N ARG A 254 16.30 1.68 9.56
CA ARG A 254 17.35 1.51 8.54
C ARG A 254 16.77 1.60 7.12
N PRO A 255 17.55 2.03 6.11
CA PRO A 255 17.10 2.11 4.72
C PRO A 255 16.51 0.80 4.18
N GLY A 256 17.14 -0.33 4.55
CA GLY A 256 16.66 -1.67 4.19
C GLY A 256 15.29 -2.02 4.76
N SER A 257 14.87 -1.40 5.85
CA SER A 257 13.54 -1.62 6.47
C SER A 257 12.42 -1.14 5.55
N LEU A 258 12.58 -0.01 4.86
CA LEU A 258 11.60 0.48 3.89
C LEU A 258 11.54 -0.43 2.65
N ALA A 259 12.69 -0.88 2.15
CA ALA A 259 12.74 -1.83 1.02
C ALA A 259 12.06 -3.16 1.38
N ASN A 260 12.25 -3.65 2.62
CA ASN A 260 11.59 -4.84 3.13
C ASN A 260 10.06 -4.63 3.27
N TYR A 261 9.65 -3.51 3.83
CA TYR A 261 8.23 -3.14 3.96
C TYR A 261 7.48 -3.09 2.61
N TRP A 262 8.18 -2.73 1.53
CA TRP A 262 7.64 -2.78 0.17
C TRP A 262 7.83 -4.13 -0.52
N GLY A 263 8.39 -5.13 0.18
CA GLY A 263 8.56 -6.50 -0.34
C GLY A 263 9.58 -6.62 -1.46
N LEU A 264 10.63 -5.79 -1.42
CA LEU A 264 11.73 -5.77 -2.40
C LEU A 264 12.95 -6.59 -1.96
N THR A 265 12.89 -7.22 -0.78
CA THR A 265 13.95 -8.09 -0.27
C THR A 265 13.73 -9.54 -0.73
N PRO A 266 14.80 -10.28 -1.07
CA PRO A 266 14.70 -11.68 -1.40
C PRO A 266 14.16 -12.49 -0.21
N ARG A 267 13.44 -13.57 -0.51
CA ARG A 267 13.12 -14.61 0.48
C ARG A 267 14.36 -15.47 0.70
N CYS A 268 14.73 -15.67 1.96
CA CYS A 268 15.72 -16.67 2.33
C CYS A 268 15.04 -18.05 2.39
N ARG A 269 15.67 -19.05 1.77
CA ARG A 269 15.29 -20.45 1.85
C ARG A 269 16.46 -21.25 2.38
N ASN A 270 16.87 -20.94 3.61
CA ASN A 270 17.93 -21.68 4.27
C ASN A 270 17.31 -22.92 4.92
N SER A 271 17.78 -24.10 4.55
CA SER A 271 17.44 -25.36 5.20
C SER A 271 18.74 -26.14 5.44
N GLY A 272 19.02 -26.47 6.69
CA GLY A 272 20.15 -27.30 7.10
C GLY A 272 21.50 -26.74 6.63
N GLN A 273 22.24 -27.53 5.84
CA GLN A 273 23.60 -27.20 5.40
C GLN A 273 23.72 -26.18 4.27
N SER A 274 22.61 -25.74 3.65
CA SER A 274 22.65 -24.75 2.57
C SER A 274 22.29 -23.37 3.06
N THR A 275 23.29 -22.54 3.31
CA THR A 275 23.20 -21.11 3.58
C THR A 275 23.14 -20.33 2.27
N ASP A 276 22.45 -19.16 2.27
CA ASP A 276 22.45 -18.18 1.17
C ASP A 276 21.65 -18.49 -0.11
N ARG A 277 20.70 -19.41 -0.07
CA ARG A 277 19.75 -19.57 -1.18
C ARG A 277 18.75 -18.41 -1.22
N LEU A 278 19.11 -17.33 -1.91
CA LEU A 278 18.26 -16.20 -2.16
C LEU A 278 17.25 -16.52 -3.27
N GLY A 279 15.96 -16.51 -2.93
CA GLY A 279 14.85 -16.68 -3.87
C GLY A 279 14.40 -15.38 -4.51
N SER A 280 13.20 -15.40 -5.11
CA SER A 280 12.52 -14.19 -5.58
C SER A 280 12.20 -13.24 -4.42
N ILE A 281 11.93 -11.97 -4.73
CA ILE A 281 11.49 -10.99 -3.71
C ILE A 281 10.22 -11.45 -3.00
N SER A 282 10.05 -11.05 -1.73
CA SER A 282 8.94 -11.49 -0.89
C SER A 282 7.58 -11.09 -1.44
N LYS A 283 7.49 -9.95 -2.14
CA LYS A 283 6.25 -9.29 -2.61
C LYS A 283 5.26 -8.98 -1.48
N GLU A 284 5.67 -9.09 -0.23
CA GLU A 284 4.90 -8.65 0.93
C GLU A 284 4.78 -7.12 0.92
N GLY A 285 3.67 -6.57 1.48
CA GLY A 285 3.43 -5.13 1.48
C GLY A 285 2.89 -4.57 0.15
N SER A 286 3.07 -3.27 -0.08
CA SER A 286 2.34 -2.50 -1.10
C SER A 286 2.69 -2.88 -2.55
N ALA A 287 1.75 -3.52 -3.26
CA ALA A 287 1.87 -3.77 -4.70
C ALA A 287 1.95 -2.47 -5.51
N GLN A 288 1.23 -1.41 -5.09
CA GLN A 288 1.24 -0.11 -5.76
C GLN A 288 2.60 0.59 -5.62
N ALA A 289 3.26 0.53 -4.45
CA ALA A 289 4.61 1.08 -4.31
C ALA A 289 5.60 0.37 -5.24
N ARG A 290 5.53 -0.97 -5.33
CA ARG A 290 6.37 -1.72 -6.28
C ARG A 290 6.08 -1.38 -7.73
N PHE A 291 4.80 -1.20 -8.09
CA PHE A 291 4.42 -0.78 -9.45
C PHE A 291 5.01 0.58 -9.79
N ILE A 292 4.85 1.58 -8.92
CA ILE A 292 5.40 2.93 -9.11
C ILE A 292 6.93 2.87 -9.22
N LEU A 293 7.62 2.19 -8.31
CA LEU A 293 9.07 2.03 -8.38
C LEU A 293 9.52 1.35 -9.67
N GLY A 294 8.76 0.35 -10.16
CA GLY A 294 9.02 -0.30 -11.44
C GLY A 294 8.95 0.65 -12.65
N GLN A 295 8.03 1.62 -12.62
CA GLN A 295 7.93 2.67 -13.65
C GLN A 295 9.09 3.68 -13.51
N LEU A 296 9.41 4.08 -12.28
CA LEU A 296 10.50 5.03 -12.01
C LEU A 296 11.86 4.53 -12.47
N VAL A 297 12.10 3.21 -12.45
CA VAL A 297 13.36 2.64 -12.97
C VAL A 297 13.65 3.13 -14.38
N LEU A 298 12.65 3.17 -15.28
CA LEU A 298 12.84 3.59 -16.68
C LEU A 298 13.29 5.05 -16.77
N HIS A 299 12.67 5.91 -15.97
CA HIS A 299 13.01 7.34 -15.95
C HIS A 299 14.38 7.58 -15.32
N VAL A 300 14.64 6.98 -14.16
CA VAL A 300 15.92 7.14 -13.48
C VAL A 300 17.07 6.63 -14.33
N LEU A 301 16.92 5.50 -15.02
CA LEU A 301 17.96 4.99 -15.95
C LEU A 301 18.19 5.93 -17.14
N LYS A 302 17.23 6.78 -17.49
CA LYS A 302 17.41 7.80 -18.54
C LYS A 302 18.21 9.00 -18.07
N PHE A 303 17.97 9.46 -16.85
CA PHE A 303 18.49 10.74 -16.33
C PHE A 303 19.67 10.61 -15.37
N ASP A 304 19.87 9.44 -14.75
CA ASP A 304 20.95 9.18 -13.79
C ASP A 304 21.96 8.17 -14.34
N GLU A 305 23.12 8.68 -14.73
CA GLU A 305 24.19 7.87 -15.31
C GLU A 305 24.87 6.95 -14.29
N VAL A 306 24.92 7.34 -13.02
CA VAL A 306 25.51 6.54 -11.95
C VAL A 306 24.68 5.29 -11.71
N ILE A 307 23.35 5.45 -11.60
CA ILE A 307 22.43 4.32 -11.44
C ILE A 307 22.35 3.49 -12.72
N ARG A 308 22.43 4.11 -13.90
CA ARG A 308 22.47 3.44 -15.20
C ARG A 308 23.69 2.52 -15.31
N SER A 309 24.87 3.03 -15.01
CA SER A 309 26.13 2.25 -15.07
C SER A 309 26.10 1.07 -14.09
N TRP A 310 25.56 1.30 -12.89
CA TRP A 310 25.37 0.23 -11.92
C TRP A 310 24.34 -0.81 -12.38
N TYR A 311 23.22 -0.39 -12.97
CA TYR A 311 22.23 -1.28 -13.59
C TYR A 311 22.84 -2.16 -14.67
N GLN A 312 23.65 -1.60 -15.59
CA GLN A 312 24.28 -2.34 -16.69
C GLN A 312 25.24 -3.42 -16.16
N ARG A 313 26.01 -3.14 -15.12
CA ARG A 313 26.87 -4.13 -14.47
C ARG A 313 26.08 -5.34 -13.94
N ILE A 314 24.95 -5.09 -13.29
CA ILE A 314 24.09 -6.18 -12.78
C ILE A 314 23.40 -6.90 -13.95
N LYS A 315 22.91 -6.17 -14.94
CA LYS A 315 22.24 -6.72 -16.12
C LYS A 315 23.16 -7.72 -16.85
N LYS A 316 24.42 -7.37 -17.04
CA LYS A 316 25.44 -8.25 -17.69
C LYS A 316 25.61 -9.59 -16.94
N ARG A 317 25.58 -9.56 -15.60
CA ARG A 317 25.81 -10.76 -14.77
C ARG A 317 24.55 -11.58 -14.47
N ARG A 318 23.39 -10.94 -14.30
CA ARG A 318 22.18 -11.57 -13.74
C ARG A 318 20.90 -11.33 -14.56
N GLY A 319 20.99 -10.66 -15.70
CA GLY A 319 19.88 -10.38 -16.58
C GLY A 319 19.03 -9.16 -16.17
N SER A 320 18.19 -8.69 -17.09
CA SER A 320 17.44 -7.44 -16.97
C SER A 320 16.40 -7.46 -15.85
N ARG A 321 15.72 -8.59 -15.61
CA ARG A 321 14.67 -8.72 -14.58
C ARG A 321 15.25 -8.49 -13.19
N ILE A 322 16.37 -9.15 -12.87
CA ILE A 322 17.04 -9.02 -11.56
C ILE A 322 17.61 -7.61 -11.41
N ALA A 323 18.24 -7.07 -12.46
CA ALA A 323 18.79 -5.71 -12.44
C ALA A 323 17.74 -4.64 -12.19
N ARG A 324 16.53 -4.75 -12.79
CA ARG A 324 15.40 -3.82 -12.53
C ARG A 324 14.98 -3.85 -11.06
N VAL A 325 14.83 -5.04 -10.49
CA VAL A 325 14.44 -5.18 -9.07
C VAL A 325 15.52 -4.64 -8.14
N ALA A 326 16.81 -4.84 -8.48
CA ALA A 326 17.91 -4.25 -7.74
C ALA A 326 17.85 -2.71 -7.74
N VAL A 327 17.56 -2.08 -8.89
CA VAL A 327 17.33 -0.63 -8.97
C VAL A 327 16.14 -0.21 -8.11
N MET A 328 14.99 -0.90 -8.19
CA MET A 328 13.82 -0.60 -7.34
C MET A 328 14.20 -0.60 -5.86
N ARG A 329 14.98 -1.59 -5.41
CA ARG A 329 15.46 -1.67 -4.03
C ARG A 329 16.38 -0.51 -3.69
N ARG A 330 17.30 -0.14 -4.59
CA ARG A 330 18.18 1.04 -4.41
C ARG A 330 17.37 2.33 -4.34
N LEU A 331 16.35 2.51 -5.20
CA LEU A 331 15.44 3.67 -5.12
C LEU A 331 14.70 3.73 -3.78
N ALA A 332 14.26 2.61 -3.24
CA ALA A 332 13.64 2.57 -1.92
C ALA A 332 14.61 3.04 -0.81
N THR A 333 15.89 2.67 -0.88
CA THR A 333 16.90 3.16 0.08
C THR A 333 17.21 4.64 -0.09
N ILE A 334 17.26 5.13 -1.33
CA ILE A 334 17.44 6.56 -1.64
C ILE A 334 16.25 7.35 -1.08
N ILE A 335 15.01 6.93 -1.35
CA ILE A 335 13.79 7.57 -0.83
C ILE A 335 13.81 7.61 0.71
N TRP A 336 14.29 6.56 1.36
CA TRP A 336 14.42 6.56 2.81
C TRP A 336 15.37 7.68 3.28
N HIS A 337 16.55 7.83 2.66
CA HIS A 337 17.50 8.90 2.98
C HIS A 337 16.90 10.29 2.72
N MET A 338 16.28 10.48 1.56
CA MET A 338 15.62 11.73 1.19
C MET A 338 14.58 12.15 2.25
N VAL A 339 13.66 11.27 2.59
CA VAL A 339 12.57 11.58 3.54
C VAL A 339 13.10 11.72 4.97
N LYS A 340 14.06 10.87 5.39
CA LYS A 340 14.63 10.89 6.74
C LYS A 340 15.39 12.18 7.05
N HIS A 341 16.07 12.71 6.04
CA HIS A 341 16.95 13.87 6.19
C HIS A 341 16.43 15.12 5.48
N LYS A 342 15.23 15.04 4.85
CA LYS A 342 14.61 16.12 4.07
C LYS A 342 15.51 16.62 2.93
N GLU A 343 16.24 15.71 2.30
CA GLU A 343 17.18 15.98 1.20
C GLU A 343 16.51 15.75 -0.15
N THR A 344 16.74 16.66 -1.11
CA THR A 344 16.33 16.47 -2.51
C THR A 344 17.21 15.45 -3.21
N TYR A 345 16.67 14.87 -4.30
CA TYR A 345 17.43 13.94 -5.13
C TYR A 345 18.57 14.63 -5.86
N ILE A 346 19.73 13.98 -5.88
CA ILE A 346 20.87 14.35 -6.75
C ILE A 346 21.29 13.12 -7.56
N VAL A 347 22.05 13.33 -8.65
CA VAL A 347 22.54 12.22 -9.49
C VAL A 347 23.32 11.21 -8.64
N GLY A 348 22.90 9.95 -8.65
CA GLY A 348 23.42 8.86 -7.81
C GLY A 348 22.74 8.71 -6.44
N GLY A 349 21.75 9.56 -6.11
CA GLY A 349 20.98 9.54 -4.86
C GLY A 349 21.05 10.83 -4.06
N THR A 350 21.31 10.76 -2.75
CA THR A 350 21.54 11.91 -1.87
C THR A 350 22.99 11.95 -1.41
N PRO A 351 23.49 13.07 -0.90
CA PRO A 351 24.86 13.16 -0.37
C PRO A 351 25.15 12.07 0.67
N ARG A 352 24.25 11.86 1.61
CA ARG A 352 24.41 10.83 2.66
C ARG A 352 24.29 9.42 2.13
N HIS A 353 23.43 9.18 1.16
CA HIS A 353 23.33 7.86 0.51
C HIS A 353 24.63 7.53 -0.24
N ARG A 354 25.26 8.50 -0.90
CA ARG A 354 26.53 8.33 -1.60
C ARG A 354 27.68 7.98 -0.66
N SER A 355 27.81 8.69 0.47
CA SER A 355 28.87 8.43 1.43
C SER A 355 28.80 7.03 2.02
N GLN A 356 27.60 6.53 2.35
CA GLN A 356 27.40 5.18 2.86
C GLN A 356 27.66 4.11 1.79
N THR A 357 27.34 4.38 0.53
CA THR A 357 27.60 3.44 -0.58
C THR A 357 29.09 3.39 -0.93
N ALA A 358 29.79 4.51 -0.85
CA ALA A 358 31.24 4.57 -1.04
C ALA A 358 32.00 3.81 0.07
N ALA A 359 31.58 3.96 1.33
CA ALA A 359 32.15 3.23 2.45
C ALA A 359 31.91 1.70 2.38
N ALA A 360 30.79 1.27 1.78
CA ALA A 360 30.46 -0.16 1.60
C ALA A 360 31.17 -0.82 0.40
N VAL A 361 31.75 -0.03 -0.50
CA VAL A 361 32.46 -0.52 -1.71
C VAL A 361 33.97 -0.39 -1.57
N GLY A 362 34.45 0.32 -0.55
CA GLY A 362 35.86 0.55 -0.25
C GLY A 362 36.50 -0.50 0.67
N VAL A 363 35.95 -1.73 0.74
CA VAL A 363 36.55 -2.91 1.38
C VAL A 363 36.77 -4.00 0.34
#